data_c3fa6d51916b72a15cc59cf86b0e42ab
#
_entry.id   c3fa6d51916b72a15cc59cf86b0e42ab
#
_cell.length_a   1.000
_cell.length_b   1.000
_cell.length_c   1.000
_cell.angle_alpha   90.00
_cell.angle_beta   90.00
_cell.angle_gamma   90.00
#
_symmetry.space_group_name_H-M   'P 1'
#
loop_
_entity.id
_entity.type
_entity.pdbx_description
1 polymer ?
#
loop_
_entity_poly.entity_id
_entity_poly.type
_entity_poly.pdbx_seq_one_letter_code
_entity_poly.pdbx_strand_id
1 'polypeptide(L)'
;MNTRPKIPANARNLNCCIIGSSGSGKTRFWLTPQLLQAHSSYVVVDPKGGVLGQVGGFLQKRGYKIKVFNSIDFSKSMHYNPLAYIRNEADILKFVDALISNTKGEGKEGDPFWTKSETLLYC
;
A
#
# COMPACT_ATOMS: atom_id res chain seq x y z
N MET A 1 2.33 22.78 -7.14
CA MET A 1 1.64 21.50 -7.43
C MET A 1 2.57 20.62 -8.25
N ASN A 2 2.69 19.34 -7.87
CA ASN A 2 3.61 18.42 -8.54
C ASN A 2 2.87 17.78 -9.73
N THR A 3 3.06 18.32 -10.94
CA THR A 3 2.43 17.82 -12.16
C THR A 3 3.40 16.93 -12.92
N ARG A 4 2.90 15.85 -13.53
CA ARG A 4 3.73 15.00 -14.38
C ARG A 4 4.20 15.80 -15.60
N PRO A 5 5.49 15.72 -15.97
CA PRO A 5 5.97 16.34 -17.19
C PRO A 5 5.31 15.69 -18.41
N LYS A 6 4.99 16.51 -19.41
CA LYS A 6 4.37 16.05 -20.66
C LYS A 6 5.26 15.10 -21.47
N ILE A 7 6.58 15.25 -21.33
CA ILE A 7 7.59 14.47 -22.07
C ILE A 7 8.19 13.45 -21.12
N PRO A 8 8.02 12.12 -21.35
CA PRO A 8 8.55 11.08 -20.46
C PRO A 8 10.06 11.14 -20.25
N ALA A 9 10.82 11.55 -21.27
CA ALA A 9 12.27 11.70 -21.17
C ALA A 9 12.73 12.73 -20.13
N ASN A 10 11.85 13.70 -19.78
CA ASN A 10 12.10 14.70 -18.75
C ASN A 10 11.51 14.31 -17.39
N ALA A 11 10.98 13.10 -17.27
CA ALA A 11 10.41 12.60 -16.03
C ALA A 11 11.53 12.38 -15.01
N ARG A 12 11.64 13.29 -14.04
CA ARG A 12 12.51 13.15 -12.87
C ARG A 12 11.78 12.43 -11.75
N ASN A 13 12.54 11.98 -10.77
CA ASN A 13 11.98 11.48 -9.53
C ASN A 13 11.13 12.59 -8.88
N LEU A 14 9.84 12.30 -8.63
CA LEU A 14 8.88 13.22 -8.04
C LEU A 14 8.71 13.00 -6.53
N ASN A 15 9.66 12.30 -5.89
CA ASN A 15 9.62 12.13 -4.45
C ASN A 15 9.77 13.48 -3.75
N CYS A 16 8.85 13.76 -2.83
CA CYS A 16 8.87 14.97 -2.02
C CYS A 16 9.01 14.58 -0.54
N CYS A 17 9.95 15.22 0.14
CA CYS A 17 10.07 15.12 1.59
C CYS A 17 9.45 16.37 2.22
N ILE A 18 8.38 16.20 3.01
CA ILE A 18 7.68 17.31 3.68
C ILE A 18 8.02 17.27 5.17
N ILE A 19 8.80 18.25 5.61
CA ILE A 19 9.26 18.36 7.00
C ILE A 19 8.43 19.41 7.75
N GLY A 20 8.05 19.09 8.97
CA GLY A 20 7.31 19.99 9.84
C GLY A 20 6.86 19.29 11.12
N SER A 21 6.64 20.06 12.18
CA SER A 21 6.15 19.58 13.47
C SER A 21 4.71 19.08 13.41
N SER A 22 4.21 18.48 14.49
CA SER A 22 2.79 18.15 14.61
C SER A 22 1.95 19.43 14.49
N GLY A 23 0.83 19.36 13.79
CA GLY A 23 -0.05 20.52 13.59
C GLY A 23 0.40 21.53 12.52
N SER A 24 1.59 21.38 11.90
CA SER A 24 2.08 22.30 10.86
C SER A 24 1.28 22.28 9.54
N GLY A 25 0.23 21.46 9.46
CA GLY A 25 -0.66 21.43 8.32
C GLY A 25 -0.18 20.60 7.14
N LYS A 26 0.83 19.74 7.31
CA LYS A 26 1.36 18.87 6.23
C LYS A 26 0.26 18.13 5.46
N THR A 27 -0.66 17.51 6.18
CA THR A 27 -1.79 16.80 5.57
C THR A 27 -2.72 17.77 4.83
N ARG A 28 -3.10 18.89 5.48
CA ARG A 28 -4.07 19.84 4.94
C ARG A 28 -3.55 20.61 3.72
N PHE A 29 -2.30 21.07 3.78
CA PHE A 29 -1.77 21.98 2.76
C PHE A 29 -0.98 21.26 1.66
N TRP A 30 -0.57 20.02 1.89
CA TRP A 30 0.16 19.27 0.86
C TRP A 30 -0.57 17.99 0.43
N LEU A 31 -0.83 17.04 1.34
CA LEU A 31 -1.39 15.74 0.99
C LEU A 31 -2.81 15.86 0.40
N THR A 32 -3.70 16.55 1.08
CA THR A 32 -5.09 16.73 0.62
C THR A 32 -5.17 17.36 -0.76
N PRO A 33 -4.47 18.48 -1.07
CA PRO A 33 -4.44 19.04 -2.43
C PRO A 33 -3.86 18.09 -3.49
N GLN A 34 -2.88 17.25 -3.15
CA GLN A 34 -2.35 16.26 -4.09
C GLN A 34 -3.40 15.21 -4.44
N LEU A 35 -4.14 14.71 -3.47
CA LEU A 35 -5.21 13.74 -3.69
C LEU A 35 -6.39 14.33 -4.49
N LEU A 36 -6.72 15.59 -4.24
CA LEU A 36 -7.79 16.29 -4.96
C LEU A 36 -7.47 16.54 -6.44
N GLN A 37 -6.21 16.46 -6.85
CA GLN A 37 -5.86 16.51 -8.29
C GLN A 37 -6.40 15.30 -9.06
N ALA A 38 -6.62 14.17 -8.42
CA ALA A 38 -7.23 12.97 -8.98
C ALA A 38 -6.62 12.55 -10.34
N HIS A 39 -5.28 12.55 -10.45
CA HIS A 39 -4.58 12.32 -11.72
C HIS A 39 -3.88 10.95 -11.81
N SER A 40 -3.87 10.16 -10.73
CA SER A 40 -3.22 8.84 -10.67
C SER A 40 -3.81 7.97 -9.58
N SER A 41 -3.42 6.70 -9.52
CA SER A 41 -3.72 5.85 -8.38
C SER A 41 -2.87 6.25 -7.18
N TYR A 42 -3.42 6.12 -5.99
CA TYR A 42 -2.78 6.52 -4.74
C TYR A 42 -2.75 5.37 -3.74
N VAL A 43 -1.66 5.28 -3.00
CA VAL A 43 -1.57 4.50 -1.76
C VAL A 43 -1.30 5.49 -0.64
N VAL A 44 -2.19 5.54 0.35
CA VAL A 44 -2.13 6.53 1.43
C VAL A 44 -2.10 5.82 2.78
N VAL A 45 -1.10 6.16 3.61
CA VAL A 45 -1.06 5.75 5.01
C VAL A 45 -1.76 6.83 5.83
N ASP A 46 -2.91 6.48 6.42
CA ASP A 46 -3.75 7.41 7.20
C ASP A 46 -4.03 6.85 8.60
N PRO A 47 -3.10 6.99 9.54
CA PRO A 47 -3.21 6.38 10.87
C PRO A 47 -4.42 6.86 11.69
N LYS A 48 -4.97 8.02 11.34
CA LYS A 48 -6.11 8.64 12.04
C LYS A 48 -7.43 8.50 11.27
N GLY A 49 -7.42 7.99 10.04
CA GLY A 49 -8.60 7.90 9.18
C GLY A 49 -9.16 9.24 8.68
N GLY A 50 -8.50 10.35 9.00
CA GLY A 50 -9.00 11.69 8.70
C GLY A 50 -8.94 12.07 7.22
N VAL A 51 -7.95 11.56 6.49
CA VAL A 51 -7.79 11.84 5.06
C VAL A 51 -8.90 11.16 4.26
N LEU A 52 -9.20 9.91 4.58
CA LEU A 52 -10.29 9.16 3.93
C LEU A 52 -11.63 9.89 4.11
N GLY A 53 -11.94 10.36 5.31
CA GLY A 53 -13.17 11.11 5.58
C GLY A 53 -13.28 12.42 4.79
N GLN A 54 -12.15 13.11 4.57
CA GLN A 54 -12.13 14.40 3.87
C GLN A 54 -12.21 14.26 2.35
N VAL A 55 -11.49 13.31 1.75
CA VAL A 55 -11.35 13.24 0.28
C VAL A 55 -12.02 12.02 -0.35
N GLY A 56 -12.39 11.02 0.44
CA GLY A 56 -12.94 9.75 -0.08
C GLY A 56 -14.17 9.94 -0.95
N GLY A 57 -15.13 10.72 -0.48
CA GLY A 57 -16.35 11.01 -1.25
C GLY A 57 -16.09 11.73 -2.58
N PHE A 58 -15.11 12.64 -2.61
CA PHE A 58 -14.71 13.31 -3.85
C PHE A 58 -14.07 12.32 -4.83
N LEU A 59 -13.14 11.47 -4.34
CA LEU A 59 -12.47 10.48 -5.19
C LEU A 59 -13.46 9.46 -5.76
N GLN A 60 -14.44 9.01 -4.96
CA GLN A 60 -15.50 8.12 -5.44
C GLN A 60 -16.31 8.76 -6.56
N LYS A 61 -16.71 10.03 -6.43
CA LYS A 61 -17.40 10.79 -7.49
C LYS A 61 -16.56 10.93 -8.77
N ARG A 62 -15.24 10.88 -8.65
CA ARG A 62 -14.29 10.87 -9.77
C ARG A 62 -14.03 9.48 -10.36
N GLY A 63 -14.75 8.44 -9.89
CA GLY A 63 -14.63 7.07 -10.38
C GLY A 63 -13.54 6.23 -9.75
N TYR A 64 -12.93 6.70 -8.65
CA TYR A 64 -11.92 5.91 -7.93
C TYR A 64 -12.56 4.78 -7.14
N LYS A 65 -11.98 3.59 -7.25
CA LYS A 65 -12.27 2.48 -6.34
C LYS A 65 -11.41 2.62 -5.10
N ILE A 66 -12.04 2.92 -3.97
CA ILE A 66 -11.33 3.05 -2.70
C ILE A 66 -11.30 1.69 -2.01
N LYS A 67 -10.10 1.27 -1.62
CA LYS A 67 -9.88 0.07 -0.81
C LYS A 67 -9.26 0.50 0.51
N VAL A 68 -9.79 0.01 1.61
CA VAL A 68 -9.34 0.33 2.97
C VAL A 68 -8.81 -0.94 3.62
N PHE A 69 -7.58 -0.86 4.12
CA PHE A 69 -7.02 -1.85 5.01
C PHE A 69 -6.88 -1.22 6.41
N ASN A 70 -7.68 -1.69 7.35
CA ASN A 70 -7.68 -1.20 8.72
C ASN A 70 -7.02 -2.23 9.64
N SER A 71 -5.80 -1.94 10.09
CA SER A 71 -5.03 -2.81 10.98
C SER A 71 -5.40 -2.66 12.47
N ILE A 72 -6.19 -1.64 12.82
CA ILE A 72 -6.66 -1.42 14.20
C ILE A 72 -7.98 -2.18 14.43
N ASP A 73 -8.87 -2.11 13.47
CA ASP A 73 -10.18 -2.76 13.54
C ASP A 73 -10.44 -3.51 12.21
N PHE A 74 -10.11 -4.78 12.20
CA PHE A 74 -10.25 -5.62 11.00
C PHE A 74 -11.69 -5.78 10.54
N SER A 75 -12.68 -5.55 11.40
CA SER A 75 -14.10 -5.59 11.01
C SER A 75 -14.45 -4.49 10.00
N LYS A 76 -13.70 -3.40 10.01
CA LYS A 76 -13.83 -2.25 9.09
C LYS A 76 -12.88 -2.33 7.88
N SER A 77 -12.12 -3.39 7.78
CA SER A 77 -11.20 -3.62 6.68
C SER A 77 -11.92 -4.28 5.50
N MET A 78 -11.53 -3.93 4.29
CA MET A 78 -12.01 -4.66 3.11
C MET A 78 -11.33 -6.02 3.02
N HIS A 79 -12.10 -7.02 2.61
CA HIS A 79 -11.56 -8.36 2.38
C HIS A 79 -10.61 -8.36 1.18
N TYR A 80 -9.50 -9.06 1.34
CA TYR A 80 -8.51 -9.30 0.31
C TYR A 80 -8.25 -10.80 0.19
N ASN A 81 -8.44 -11.33 -1.01
CA ASN A 81 -8.10 -12.71 -1.31
C ASN A 81 -6.83 -12.72 -2.18
N PRO A 82 -5.67 -13.02 -1.61
CA PRO A 82 -4.42 -13.06 -2.36
C PRO A 82 -4.41 -14.16 -3.43
N LEU A 83 -5.10 -15.28 -3.19
CA LEU A 83 -5.15 -16.41 -4.12
C LEU A 83 -5.82 -16.05 -5.46
N ALA A 84 -6.70 -15.06 -5.46
CA ALA A 84 -7.35 -14.58 -6.69
C ALA A 84 -6.38 -13.89 -7.67
N TYR A 85 -5.16 -13.61 -7.25
CA TYR A 85 -4.13 -12.95 -8.07
C TYR A 85 -3.07 -13.91 -8.59
N ILE A 86 -3.13 -15.18 -8.22
CA ILE A 86 -2.23 -16.23 -8.71
C ILE A 86 -2.63 -16.57 -10.15
N ARG A 87 -1.70 -16.40 -11.08
CA ARG A 87 -1.90 -16.67 -12.52
C ARG A 87 -0.98 -17.73 -13.07
N ASN A 88 0.14 -17.98 -12.41
CA ASN A 88 1.18 -18.91 -12.83
C ASN A 88 1.92 -19.48 -11.60
N GLU A 89 2.71 -20.52 -11.82
CA GLU A 89 3.51 -21.18 -10.76
C GLU A 89 4.47 -20.22 -10.06
N ALA A 90 5.06 -19.26 -10.80
CA ALA A 90 5.95 -18.28 -10.20
C ALA A 90 5.24 -17.36 -9.19
N ASP A 91 3.94 -17.11 -9.37
CA ASP A 91 3.15 -16.33 -8.41
C ASP A 91 2.84 -17.13 -7.16
N ILE A 92 2.70 -18.47 -7.26
CA ILE A 92 2.56 -19.37 -6.09
C ILE A 92 3.82 -19.28 -5.23
N LEU A 93 4.98 -19.43 -5.83
CA LEU A 93 6.26 -19.34 -5.12
C LEU A 93 6.42 -17.99 -4.40
N LYS A 94 6.14 -16.88 -5.08
CA LYS A 94 6.17 -15.54 -4.47
C LYS A 94 5.19 -15.41 -3.31
N PHE A 95 4.00 -15.98 -3.43
CA PHE A 95 3.00 -15.95 -2.38
C PHE A 95 3.46 -16.75 -1.16
N VAL A 96 3.99 -17.96 -1.37
CA VAL A 96 4.52 -18.84 -0.31
C VAL A 96 5.70 -18.17 0.38
N ASP A 97 6.65 -17.61 -0.37
CA ASP A 97 7.80 -16.88 0.20
C ASP A 97 7.35 -15.69 1.04
N ALA A 98 6.38 -14.92 0.56
CA ALA A 98 5.84 -13.80 1.31
C ALA A 98 5.12 -14.26 2.59
N LEU A 99 4.36 -15.36 2.53
CA LEU A 99 3.67 -15.92 3.66
C LEU A 99 4.67 -16.38 4.73
N ILE A 100 5.65 -17.19 4.34
CA ILE A 100 6.68 -17.72 5.25
C ILE A 100 7.49 -16.57 5.88
N SER A 101 7.92 -15.61 5.06
CA SER A 101 8.73 -14.47 5.54
C SER A 101 7.98 -13.58 6.54
N ASN A 102 6.66 -13.42 6.37
CA ASN A 102 5.85 -12.57 7.26
C ASN A 102 5.28 -13.32 8.47
N THR A 103 5.27 -14.65 8.45
CA THR A 103 4.81 -15.48 9.59
C THR A 103 5.94 -15.97 10.48
N LYS A 104 7.18 -15.91 10.01
CA LYS A 104 8.35 -16.12 10.88
C LYS A 104 8.38 -15.04 11.96
N GLY A 105 8.14 -15.43 13.21
CA GLY A 105 8.37 -14.56 14.35
C GLY A 105 9.84 -14.13 14.44
N GLU A 106 10.14 -13.08 15.21
CA GLU A 106 11.50 -12.57 15.50
C GLU A 106 12.38 -13.59 16.29
N GLY A 107 12.23 -14.88 16.04
CA GLY A 107 13.02 -15.95 16.61
C GLY A 107 14.17 -16.33 15.68
N LYS A 108 15.28 -16.81 16.28
CA LYS A 108 16.50 -17.28 15.61
C LYS A 108 16.18 -17.96 14.27
N GLU A 109 16.95 -17.65 13.23
CA GLU A 109 16.93 -18.37 11.96
C GLU A 109 16.93 -19.89 12.23
N GLY A 110 15.78 -20.50 11.98
CA GLY A 110 15.67 -21.96 12.02
C GLY A 110 16.54 -22.57 10.92
N ASP A 111 16.91 -23.82 11.09
CA ASP A 111 17.68 -24.58 10.12
C ASP A 111 17.09 -24.38 8.70
N PRO A 112 17.89 -23.99 7.70
CA PRO A 112 17.46 -23.80 6.31
C PRO A 112 16.70 -24.99 5.71
N PHE A 113 16.92 -26.18 6.26
CA PHE A 113 16.21 -27.40 5.87
C PHE A 113 14.70 -27.30 6.13
N TRP A 114 14.29 -26.85 7.32
CA TRP A 114 12.86 -26.73 7.66
C TRP A 114 12.16 -25.71 6.80
N THR A 115 12.81 -24.59 6.53
CA THR A 115 12.26 -23.54 5.64
C THR A 115 12.05 -24.07 4.21
N LYS A 116 13.00 -24.84 3.67
CA LYS A 116 12.86 -25.48 2.35
C LYS A 116 11.76 -26.52 2.33
N SER A 117 11.64 -27.32 3.39
CA SER A 117 10.61 -28.36 3.51
C SER A 117 9.21 -27.75 3.60
N GLU A 118 9.05 -26.66 4.36
CA GLU A 118 7.79 -25.90 4.42
C GLU A 118 7.40 -25.34 3.05
N THR A 119 8.37 -24.75 2.33
CA THR A 119 8.13 -24.21 0.98
C THR A 119 7.66 -25.31 0.02
N LEU A 120 8.28 -26.49 0.07
CA LEU A 120 7.89 -27.64 -0.75
C LEU A 120 6.51 -28.20 -0.39
N LEU A 121 6.09 -28.09 0.87
CA LEU A 121 4.78 -28.55 1.32
C LEU A 121 3.64 -27.64 0.84
N TYR A 122 3.90 -26.34 0.71
CA TYR A 122 2.90 -25.34 0.29
C TYR A 122 2.81 -25.14 -1.22
N CYS A 123 3.74 -25.70 -2.03
CA CYS A 123 3.70 -25.69 -3.49
C CYS A 123 3.00 -26.94 -4.04
#